data_6a3fcefa97c98342c1e9bbb860655420
#
_entry.id   6a3fcefa97c98342c1e9bbb860655420
#
_cell.length_a   1.000
_cell.length_b   1.000
_cell.length_c   1.000
_cell.angle_alpha   90.00
_cell.angle_beta   90.00
_cell.angle_gamma   90.00
#
_symmetry.space_group_name_H-M   'P 1'
#
loop_
_entity.id
_entity.type
_entity.pdbx_description
1 polymer ?
#
loop_
_entity_poly.entity_id
_entity_poly.type
_entity_poly.pdbx_seq_one_letter_code
_entity_poly.pdbx_strand_id
1 'polypeptide(L)'
;MSALVVAVPSKGRLQENAQAFFARAGLTLLQPRGARDYRGTIAEIDGVEIAYLSAAEITAQLALGAAHLGITGEDLVREMIPDAAARVVMIEKLGFGQADVVVAVPQAWIDVRSMADLDDVATAFRLRHDRKMRVATKYVNLTRAFFAEHGIIDYRIAESLGATEGAPAAGSAELIVDITTTGTTLAANALKVIEDGVILRSQANLVAARAAAWSETARAAARAILDRIAAQAQARAFREVRARITSADGALAAAAHERFGATAPLGMLSEAGVLTLHCPPDAIQGLADFLREAGAEAVTVAGLDYVFTRQNALYARLEAGLAG
;
A
#
# COMPACT_ATOMS: atom_id res chain seq x y z
N MET A 1 25.65 18.39 -3.12
CA MET A 1 24.92 17.47 -2.23
C MET A 1 23.70 16.96 -3.00
N SER A 2 23.50 15.66 -3.15
CA SER A 2 22.37 15.13 -3.92
C SER A 2 21.08 15.28 -3.13
N ALA A 3 20.05 15.85 -3.76
CA ALA A 3 18.71 15.98 -3.19
C ALA A 3 18.07 14.59 -3.04
N LEU A 4 17.14 14.45 -2.10
CA LEU A 4 16.25 13.28 -2.02
C LEU A 4 15.27 13.32 -3.18
N VAL A 5 15.25 12.33 -4.05
CA VAL A 5 14.27 12.23 -5.13
C VAL A 5 13.10 11.36 -4.67
N VAL A 6 11.88 11.92 -4.68
CA VAL A 6 10.64 11.22 -4.36
C VAL A 6 9.76 11.18 -5.60
N ALA A 7 9.52 9.98 -6.14
CA ALA A 7 8.69 9.79 -7.33
C ALA A 7 7.22 9.59 -6.95
N VAL A 8 6.33 10.39 -7.53
CA VAL A 8 4.89 10.35 -7.25
C VAL A 8 4.08 10.22 -8.54
N PRO A 9 2.89 9.60 -8.49
CA PRO A 9 2.03 9.48 -9.66
C PRO A 9 1.67 10.83 -10.27
N SER A 10 1.72 10.92 -11.61
CA SER A 10 1.54 12.17 -12.36
C SER A 10 0.11 12.43 -12.81
N LYS A 11 -0.82 11.46 -12.68
CA LYS A 11 -2.20 11.56 -13.20
C LYS A 11 -3.19 10.63 -12.52
N GLY A 12 -4.47 10.98 -12.65
CA GLY A 12 -5.61 10.17 -12.23
C GLY A 12 -5.74 10.01 -10.73
N ARG A 13 -6.61 9.09 -10.32
CA ARG A 13 -6.92 8.84 -8.89
C ARG A 13 -5.70 8.51 -8.04
N LEU A 14 -4.68 7.88 -8.63
CA LEU A 14 -3.47 7.54 -7.88
C LEU A 14 -2.68 8.80 -7.51
N GLN A 15 -2.63 9.81 -8.40
CA GLN A 15 -2.03 11.11 -8.12
C GLN A 15 -2.80 11.84 -7.01
N GLU A 16 -4.13 11.93 -7.14
CA GLU A 16 -5.01 12.60 -6.16
C GLU A 16 -4.84 11.98 -4.76
N ASN A 17 -4.85 10.64 -4.69
CA ASN A 17 -4.67 9.92 -3.44
C ASN A 17 -3.27 10.12 -2.85
N ALA A 18 -2.23 10.14 -3.69
CA ALA A 18 -0.86 10.40 -3.25
C ALA A 18 -0.70 11.83 -2.70
N GLN A 19 -1.27 12.82 -3.39
CA GLN A 19 -1.30 14.21 -2.90
C GLN A 19 -2.03 14.33 -1.56
N ALA A 20 -3.22 13.69 -1.46
CA ALA A 20 -3.98 13.67 -0.21
C ALA A 20 -3.23 12.94 0.92
N PHE A 21 -2.48 11.89 0.60
CA PHE A 21 -1.65 11.17 1.57
C PHE A 21 -0.55 12.07 2.15
N PHE A 22 0.22 12.77 1.30
CA PHE A 22 1.24 13.71 1.76
C PHE A 22 0.62 14.90 2.51
N ALA A 23 -0.48 15.47 1.98
CA ALA A 23 -1.15 16.61 2.61
C ALA A 23 -1.63 16.31 4.04
N ARG A 24 -2.17 15.08 4.28
CA ARG A 24 -2.55 14.64 5.64
C ARG A 24 -1.35 14.58 6.59
N ALA A 25 -0.17 14.26 6.08
CA ALA A 25 1.07 14.29 6.85
C ALA A 25 1.67 15.71 7.00
N GLY A 26 0.95 16.75 6.57
CA GLY A 26 1.41 18.14 6.60
C GLY A 26 2.55 18.38 5.60
N LEU A 27 2.54 17.68 4.47
CA LEU A 27 3.54 17.80 3.41
C LEU A 27 2.86 18.30 2.13
N THR A 28 3.17 19.50 1.72
CA THR A 28 2.58 20.14 0.54
C THR A 28 3.48 19.93 -0.67
N LEU A 29 2.99 19.13 -1.63
CA LEU A 29 3.70 18.93 -2.89
C LEU A 29 3.49 20.16 -3.80
N LEU A 30 4.57 20.88 -4.11
CA LEU A 30 4.56 22.01 -5.00
C LEU A 30 5.00 21.57 -6.40
N GLN A 31 4.15 21.83 -7.39
CA GLN A 31 4.46 21.63 -8.80
C GLN A 31 4.63 22.99 -9.47
N PRO A 32 5.72 23.24 -10.22
CA PRO A 32 5.90 24.49 -10.95
C PRO A 32 4.76 24.74 -11.94
N ARG A 33 4.38 25.98 -12.15
CA ARG A 33 3.35 26.38 -13.11
C ARG A 33 3.89 26.33 -14.54
N GLY A 34 3.90 25.12 -15.13
CA GLY A 34 4.25 24.93 -16.53
C GLY A 34 3.95 23.50 -16.96
N ALA A 35 3.16 23.32 -18.00
CA ALA A 35 2.61 22.01 -18.44
C ALA A 35 3.66 20.98 -18.90
N ARG A 36 4.96 21.23 -18.73
CA ARG A 36 6.05 20.34 -19.15
C ARG A 36 7.11 20.10 -18.07
N ASP A 37 6.95 20.65 -16.88
CA ASP A 37 7.88 20.40 -15.79
C ASP A 37 7.32 19.28 -14.89
N TYR A 38 7.89 18.09 -15.05
CA TYR A 38 7.55 16.91 -14.25
C TYR A 38 8.27 16.86 -12.90
N ARG A 39 8.86 17.99 -12.48
CA ARG A 39 9.59 18.14 -11.23
C ARG A 39 8.86 19.08 -10.29
N GLY A 40 9.02 18.87 -9.00
CA GLY A 40 8.44 19.69 -7.94
C GLY A 40 9.28 19.62 -6.68
N THR A 41 8.75 20.19 -5.60
CA THR A 41 9.39 20.21 -4.27
C THR A 41 8.35 19.93 -3.19
N ILE A 42 8.79 19.78 -1.95
CA ILE A 42 7.94 19.80 -0.76
C ILE A 42 8.15 21.14 -0.06
N ALA A 43 7.06 21.86 0.23
CA ALA A 43 7.15 23.20 0.81
C ALA A 43 7.87 23.23 2.17
N GLU A 44 7.68 22.19 2.97
CA GLU A 44 8.09 22.13 4.38
C GLU A 44 9.46 21.48 4.60
N ILE A 45 10.09 20.96 3.54
CA ILE A 45 11.37 20.24 3.67
C ILE A 45 12.29 20.58 2.51
N ASP A 46 13.42 21.18 2.81
CA ASP A 46 14.46 21.48 1.85
C ASP A 46 15.21 20.23 1.37
N GLY A 47 15.81 20.33 0.19
CA GLY A 47 16.63 19.24 -0.36
C GLY A 47 15.83 18.05 -0.90
N VAL A 48 14.54 18.25 -1.17
CA VAL A 48 13.66 17.26 -1.78
C VAL A 48 13.28 17.66 -3.21
N GLU A 49 13.44 16.75 -4.13
CA GLU A 49 12.94 16.83 -5.51
C GLU A 49 11.78 15.85 -5.67
N ILE A 50 10.64 16.33 -6.15
CA ILE A 50 9.49 15.49 -6.53
C ILE A 50 9.56 15.23 -8.02
N ALA A 51 9.49 13.95 -8.42
CA ALA A 51 9.36 13.53 -9.81
C ALA A 51 7.94 12.99 -10.08
N TYR A 52 7.19 13.67 -10.96
CA TYR A 52 5.84 13.25 -11.37
C TYR A 52 5.91 12.28 -12.55
N LEU A 53 5.63 11.01 -12.33
CA LEU A 53 5.82 9.92 -13.28
C LEU A 53 4.60 8.98 -13.32
N SER A 54 4.51 8.13 -14.32
CA SER A 54 3.56 7.00 -14.29
C SER A 54 4.02 5.95 -13.26
N ALA A 55 3.09 5.13 -12.75
CA ALA A 55 3.44 4.09 -11.76
C ALA A 55 4.52 3.11 -12.27
N ALA A 56 4.49 2.76 -13.56
CA ALA A 56 5.51 1.91 -14.17
C ALA A 56 6.88 2.61 -14.25
N GLU A 57 6.92 3.89 -14.62
CA GLU A 57 8.17 4.68 -14.63
C GLU A 57 8.72 4.84 -13.21
N ILE A 58 7.86 5.08 -12.21
CA ILE A 58 8.27 5.12 -10.78
C ILE A 58 8.97 3.82 -10.41
N THR A 59 8.36 2.68 -10.74
CA THR A 59 8.93 1.36 -10.46
C THR A 59 10.29 1.17 -11.14
N ALA A 60 10.42 1.60 -12.40
CA ALA A 60 11.69 1.54 -13.13
C ALA A 60 12.76 2.46 -12.50
N GLN A 61 12.41 3.69 -12.09
CA GLN A 61 13.34 4.60 -11.42
C GLN A 61 13.80 4.07 -10.05
N LEU A 62 12.91 3.42 -9.28
CA LEU A 62 13.27 2.74 -8.04
C LEU A 62 14.22 1.57 -8.29
N ALA A 63 13.96 0.75 -9.32
CA ALA A 63 14.82 -0.37 -9.70
C ALA A 63 16.24 0.06 -10.08
N LEU A 64 16.37 1.24 -10.73
CA LEU A 64 17.65 1.83 -11.14
C LEU A 64 18.34 2.62 -10.01
N GLY A 65 17.67 2.88 -8.89
CA GLY A 65 18.19 3.77 -7.85
C GLY A 65 18.21 5.24 -8.22
N ALA A 66 17.51 5.64 -9.29
CA ALA A 66 17.40 7.04 -9.73
C ALA A 66 16.36 7.82 -8.90
N ALA A 67 15.41 7.16 -8.28
CA ALA A 67 14.55 7.69 -7.22
C ALA A 67 14.88 7.01 -5.90
N HIS A 68 14.87 7.76 -4.81
CA HIS A 68 15.10 7.24 -3.46
C HIS A 68 13.81 6.64 -2.87
N LEU A 69 12.72 7.38 -2.98
CA LEU A 69 11.38 6.97 -2.55
C LEU A 69 10.41 7.06 -3.73
N GLY A 70 9.36 6.25 -3.71
CA GLY A 70 8.31 6.34 -4.73
C GLY A 70 7.00 5.72 -4.29
N ILE A 71 5.88 6.21 -4.84
CA ILE A 71 4.55 5.62 -4.65
C ILE A 71 4.19 4.83 -5.90
N THR A 72 4.10 3.50 -5.77
CA THR A 72 3.72 2.60 -6.86
C THR A 72 2.93 1.40 -6.32
N GLY A 73 2.31 0.63 -7.22
CA GLY A 73 1.60 -0.60 -6.87
C GLY A 73 2.54 -1.75 -6.55
N GLU A 74 2.19 -2.59 -5.58
CA GLU A 74 2.94 -3.81 -5.26
C GLU A 74 3.00 -4.76 -6.46
N ASP A 75 1.94 -4.79 -7.27
CA ASP A 75 1.87 -5.55 -8.52
C ASP A 75 2.99 -5.17 -9.50
N LEU A 76 3.22 -3.87 -9.71
CA LEU A 76 4.28 -3.40 -10.59
C LEU A 76 5.67 -3.68 -10.01
N VAL A 77 5.85 -3.53 -8.69
CA VAL A 77 7.12 -3.87 -8.03
C VAL A 77 7.47 -5.34 -8.27
N ARG A 78 6.51 -6.25 -8.04
CA ARG A 78 6.74 -7.70 -8.19
C ARG A 78 6.84 -8.13 -9.65
N GLU A 79 6.13 -7.46 -10.56
CA GLU A 79 6.22 -7.74 -11.99
C GLU A 79 7.54 -7.27 -12.61
N MET A 80 7.98 -6.04 -12.27
CA MET A 80 9.05 -5.38 -13.01
C MET A 80 10.43 -5.49 -12.36
N ILE A 81 10.49 -5.78 -11.05
CA ILE A 81 11.76 -5.84 -10.31
C ILE A 81 12.07 -7.29 -9.94
N PRO A 82 12.96 -7.97 -10.70
CA PRO A 82 13.49 -9.26 -10.27
C PRO A 82 14.16 -9.12 -8.90
N ASP A 83 13.93 -10.10 -8.02
CA ASP A 83 14.46 -10.08 -6.64
C ASP A 83 14.11 -8.79 -5.88
N ALA A 84 12.84 -8.36 -5.97
CA ALA A 84 12.36 -7.10 -5.40
C ALA A 84 12.81 -6.90 -3.93
N ALA A 85 12.83 -7.96 -3.13
CA ALA A 85 13.29 -7.92 -1.74
C ALA A 85 14.77 -7.49 -1.59
N ALA A 86 15.62 -7.81 -2.56
CA ALA A 86 17.03 -7.40 -2.59
C ALA A 86 17.24 -5.99 -3.14
N ARG A 87 16.28 -5.43 -3.89
CA ARG A 87 16.45 -4.16 -4.61
C ARG A 87 15.68 -2.99 -4.03
N VAL A 88 14.54 -3.26 -3.40
CA VAL A 88 13.68 -2.23 -2.82
C VAL A 88 13.21 -2.60 -1.42
N VAL A 89 12.80 -1.61 -0.66
CA VAL A 89 12.19 -1.77 0.66
C VAL A 89 10.74 -1.29 0.58
N MET A 90 9.79 -2.16 0.87
CA MET A 90 8.39 -1.80 1.02
C MET A 90 8.19 -1.10 2.37
N ILE A 91 8.13 0.23 2.36
CA ILE A 91 8.09 1.03 3.60
C ILE A 91 6.71 0.97 4.23
N GLU A 92 5.64 1.27 3.46
CA GLU A 92 4.28 1.36 4.00
C GLU A 92 3.23 1.07 2.94
N LYS A 93 2.19 0.33 3.33
CA LYS A 93 0.97 0.15 2.55
C LYS A 93 0.06 1.36 2.73
N LEU A 94 -0.37 1.98 1.63
CA LEU A 94 -1.02 3.29 1.69
C LEU A 94 -2.54 3.24 1.84
N GLY A 95 -3.15 2.05 1.73
CA GLY A 95 -4.60 1.84 1.89
C GLY A 95 -5.45 2.34 0.73
N PHE A 96 -4.84 2.65 -0.41
CA PHE A 96 -5.54 3.04 -1.63
C PHE A 96 -4.89 2.42 -2.87
N GLY A 97 -5.54 2.58 -4.04
CA GLY A 97 -5.03 2.04 -5.29
C GLY A 97 -5.02 0.51 -5.32
N GLN A 98 -6.06 -0.13 -4.73
CA GLN A 98 -6.23 -1.57 -4.82
C GLN A 98 -6.32 -2.01 -6.27
N ALA A 99 -5.57 -3.06 -6.60
CA ALA A 99 -5.47 -3.61 -7.95
C ALA A 99 -5.06 -5.09 -7.84
N ASP A 100 -6.02 -5.98 -7.60
CA ASP A 100 -5.74 -7.40 -7.49
C ASP A 100 -5.40 -7.97 -8.87
N VAL A 101 -4.28 -8.68 -8.97
CA VAL A 101 -3.90 -9.39 -10.18
C VAL A 101 -4.58 -10.76 -10.15
N VAL A 102 -5.37 -11.05 -11.17
CA VAL A 102 -6.24 -12.22 -11.18
C VAL A 102 -6.18 -12.97 -12.51
N VAL A 103 -6.41 -14.29 -12.45
CA VAL A 103 -6.68 -15.12 -13.60
C VAL A 103 -8.18 -15.08 -13.90
N ALA A 104 -8.55 -14.65 -15.12
CA ALA A 104 -9.94 -14.57 -15.54
C ALA A 104 -10.16 -15.34 -16.84
N VAL A 105 -11.22 -16.12 -16.85
CA VAL A 105 -11.64 -16.99 -17.96
C VAL A 105 -13.02 -16.56 -18.48
N PRO A 106 -13.41 -16.91 -19.72
CA PRO A 106 -14.76 -16.68 -20.21
C PRO A 106 -15.83 -17.25 -19.27
N GLN A 107 -16.90 -16.49 -18.99
CA GLN A 107 -18.03 -16.96 -18.17
C GLN A 107 -18.67 -18.23 -18.72
N ALA A 108 -18.62 -18.41 -20.04
CA ALA A 108 -19.12 -19.60 -20.72
C ALA A 108 -18.37 -20.90 -20.34
N TRP A 109 -17.20 -20.80 -19.75
CA TRP A 109 -16.46 -21.93 -19.21
C TRP A 109 -17.00 -22.31 -17.82
N ILE A 110 -18.23 -22.85 -17.80
CA ILE A 110 -19.03 -23.05 -16.58
C ILE A 110 -18.28 -23.92 -15.56
N ASP A 111 -17.63 -24.98 -16.03
CA ASP A 111 -16.97 -25.98 -15.19
C ASP A 111 -15.54 -25.58 -14.76
N VAL A 112 -14.97 -24.52 -15.33
CA VAL A 112 -13.66 -24.00 -14.91
C VAL A 112 -13.83 -23.08 -13.72
N ARG A 113 -13.54 -23.57 -12.52
CA ARG A 113 -13.66 -22.84 -11.25
C ARG A 113 -12.34 -22.65 -10.54
N SER A 114 -11.38 -23.54 -10.77
CA SER A 114 -10.07 -23.57 -10.12
C SER A 114 -8.93 -23.58 -11.13
N MET A 115 -7.71 -23.38 -10.65
CA MET A 115 -6.50 -23.54 -11.45
C MET A 115 -6.29 -24.99 -11.90
N ALA A 116 -6.76 -25.97 -11.13
CA ALA A 116 -6.74 -27.37 -11.52
C ALA A 116 -7.67 -27.63 -12.72
N ASP A 117 -8.90 -27.10 -12.70
CA ASP A 117 -9.81 -27.22 -13.86
C ASP A 117 -9.21 -26.53 -15.10
N LEU A 118 -8.48 -25.41 -14.89
CA LEU A 118 -7.80 -24.72 -15.97
C LEU A 118 -6.68 -25.54 -16.59
N ASP A 119 -5.93 -26.32 -15.80
CA ASP A 119 -4.89 -27.22 -16.29
C ASP A 119 -5.48 -28.34 -17.16
N ASP A 120 -6.59 -28.97 -16.71
CA ASP A 120 -7.31 -29.97 -17.48
C ASP A 120 -7.77 -29.42 -18.84
N VAL A 121 -8.36 -28.21 -18.83
CA VAL A 121 -8.78 -27.52 -20.07
C VAL A 121 -7.60 -27.17 -20.95
N ALA A 122 -6.47 -26.71 -20.39
CA ALA A 122 -5.26 -26.37 -21.14
C ALA A 122 -4.70 -27.60 -21.87
N THR A 123 -4.64 -28.73 -21.18
CA THR A 123 -4.19 -30.01 -21.73
C THR A 123 -5.14 -30.48 -22.84
N ALA A 124 -6.45 -30.49 -22.59
CA ALA A 124 -7.45 -30.88 -23.60
C ALA A 124 -7.43 -29.95 -24.83
N PHE A 125 -7.26 -28.65 -24.60
CA PHE A 125 -7.14 -27.64 -25.67
C PHE A 125 -5.95 -27.90 -26.57
N ARG A 126 -4.78 -28.18 -25.97
CA ARG A 126 -3.57 -28.52 -26.73
C ARG A 126 -3.77 -29.76 -27.59
N LEU A 127 -4.36 -30.80 -27.04
CA LEU A 127 -4.63 -32.03 -27.78
C LEU A 127 -5.60 -31.82 -28.96
N ARG A 128 -6.61 -30.98 -28.77
CA ARG A 128 -7.65 -30.70 -29.79
C ARG A 128 -7.16 -29.76 -30.89
N HIS A 129 -6.37 -28.75 -30.53
CA HIS A 129 -6.03 -27.65 -31.44
C HIS A 129 -4.58 -27.68 -31.93
N ASP A 130 -3.78 -28.63 -31.47
CA ASP A 130 -2.34 -28.75 -31.74
C ASP A 130 -1.56 -27.44 -31.44
N ARG A 131 -2.03 -26.70 -30.45
CA ARG A 131 -1.39 -25.48 -29.93
C ARG A 131 -1.73 -25.24 -28.49
N LYS A 132 -0.87 -24.51 -27.78
CA LYS A 132 -1.10 -24.08 -26.39
C LYS A 132 -2.14 -22.97 -26.31
N MET A 133 -2.85 -22.87 -25.18
CA MET A 133 -3.73 -21.76 -24.86
C MET A 133 -2.94 -20.45 -24.76
N ARG A 134 -3.51 -19.37 -25.23
CA ARG A 134 -2.92 -18.03 -25.08
C ARG A 134 -3.51 -17.33 -23.87
N VAL A 135 -2.62 -16.75 -23.06
CA VAL A 135 -2.96 -15.93 -21.88
C VAL A 135 -2.59 -14.50 -22.21
N ALA A 136 -3.58 -13.63 -22.41
CA ALA A 136 -3.29 -12.22 -22.63
C ALA A 136 -3.00 -11.52 -21.30
N THR A 137 -1.86 -10.86 -21.20
CA THR A 137 -1.45 -10.16 -19.98
C THR A 137 -0.30 -9.19 -20.22
N LYS A 138 -0.19 -8.18 -19.37
CA LYS A 138 1.02 -7.38 -19.15
C LYS A 138 1.86 -7.88 -17.95
N TYR A 139 1.31 -8.77 -17.14
CA TYR A 139 1.92 -9.33 -15.94
C TYR A 139 2.60 -10.68 -16.25
N VAL A 140 3.63 -10.63 -17.08
CA VAL A 140 4.30 -11.81 -17.64
C VAL A 140 4.99 -12.64 -16.56
N ASN A 141 5.71 -11.98 -15.65
CA ASN A 141 6.51 -12.63 -14.62
C ASN A 141 5.62 -13.22 -13.53
N LEU A 142 4.64 -12.44 -13.04
CA LEU A 142 3.66 -12.92 -12.08
C LEU A 142 2.85 -14.10 -12.62
N THR A 143 2.41 -14.02 -13.88
CA THR A 143 1.67 -15.12 -14.53
C THR A 143 2.51 -16.38 -14.61
N ARG A 144 3.77 -16.27 -15.04
CA ARG A 144 4.67 -17.44 -15.15
C ARG A 144 4.91 -18.11 -13.80
N ALA A 145 5.19 -17.31 -12.77
CA ALA A 145 5.43 -17.82 -11.43
C ALA A 145 4.19 -18.55 -10.90
N PHE A 146 3.02 -17.92 -10.99
CA PHE A 146 1.77 -18.48 -10.49
C PHE A 146 1.33 -19.73 -11.23
N PHE A 147 1.43 -19.77 -12.57
CA PHE A 147 1.10 -20.94 -13.36
C PHE A 147 2.06 -22.10 -13.08
N ALA A 148 3.35 -21.80 -12.86
CA ALA A 148 4.33 -22.82 -12.47
C ALA A 148 4.03 -23.43 -11.09
N GLU A 149 3.61 -22.61 -10.10
CA GLU A 149 3.19 -23.07 -8.77
C GLU A 149 1.99 -24.06 -8.85
N HIS A 150 1.10 -23.85 -9.84
CA HIS A 150 -0.05 -24.73 -10.09
C HIS A 150 0.23 -25.84 -11.11
N GLY A 151 1.48 -25.98 -11.58
CA GLY A 151 1.86 -27.04 -12.53
C GLY A 151 1.36 -26.84 -13.96
N ILE A 152 0.74 -25.71 -14.29
CA ILE A 152 0.19 -25.45 -15.63
C ILE A 152 1.32 -25.14 -16.61
N ILE A 153 1.45 -25.94 -17.66
CA ILE A 153 2.53 -25.83 -18.66
C ILE A 153 2.01 -25.61 -20.10
N ASP A 154 0.74 -25.91 -20.35
CA ASP A 154 0.17 -25.89 -21.71
C ASP A 154 -0.43 -24.53 -22.08
N TYR A 155 0.30 -23.47 -21.75
CA TYR A 155 -0.05 -22.10 -22.09
C TYR A 155 1.07 -21.36 -22.84
N ARG A 156 0.73 -20.23 -23.45
CA ARG A 156 1.64 -19.26 -24.07
C ARG A 156 1.18 -17.85 -23.71
N ILE A 157 2.11 -17.01 -23.25
CA ILE A 157 1.84 -15.61 -23.03
C ILE A 157 1.63 -14.88 -24.36
N ALA A 158 0.56 -14.09 -24.42
CA ALA A 158 0.31 -13.08 -25.43
C ALA A 158 0.37 -11.72 -24.73
N GLU A 159 1.47 -10.99 -24.90
CA GLU A 159 1.60 -9.68 -24.27
C GLU A 159 0.48 -8.75 -24.71
N SER A 160 -0.16 -8.09 -23.74
CA SER A 160 -1.25 -7.14 -23.95
C SER A 160 -0.97 -5.88 -23.12
N LEU A 161 -0.68 -4.78 -23.81
CA LEU A 161 -0.36 -3.50 -23.18
C LEU A 161 -1.60 -2.61 -22.94
N GLY A 162 -2.79 -3.08 -23.29
CA GLY A 162 -4.05 -2.35 -23.07
C GLY A 162 -5.24 -3.15 -23.58
N ALA A 163 -6.43 -2.87 -23.03
CA ALA A 163 -7.69 -3.56 -23.34
C ALA A 163 -7.61 -5.10 -23.27
N THR A 164 -6.86 -5.60 -22.28
CA THR A 164 -6.59 -7.04 -22.08
C THR A 164 -7.88 -7.83 -21.92
N GLU A 165 -8.89 -7.25 -21.25
CA GLU A 165 -10.21 -7.83 -21.03
C GLU A 165 -10.97 -8.15 -22.33
N GLY A 166 -10.67 -7.46 -23.41
CA GLY A 166 -11.26 -7.70 -24.72
C GLY A 166 -10.63 -8.86 -25.51
N ALA A 167 -9.46 -9.37 -25.09
CA ALA A 167 -8.68 -10.34 -25.85
C ALA A 167 -9.43 -11.66 -26.13
N PRO A 168 -10.19 -12.26 -25.18
CA PRO A 168 -10.96 -13.46 -25.45
C PRO A 168 -12.07 -13.24 -26.48
N ALA A 169 -12.80 -12.15 -26.38
CA ALA A 169 -13.87 -11.80 -27.34
C ALA A 169 -13.33 -11.55 -28.76
N ALA A 170 -12.13 -10.97 -28.85
CA ALA A 170 -11.43 -10.75 -30.11
C ALA A 170 -10.76 -12.02 -30.67
N GLY A 171 -10.77 -13.14 -29.94
CA GLY A 171 -10.11 -14.38 -30.33
C GLY A 171 -8.59 -14.30 -30.34
N SER A 172 -7.97 -13.30 -29.70
CA SER A 172 -6.52 -13.12 -29.63
C SER A 172 -5.90 -13.91 -28.45
N ALA A 173 -6.69 -14.27 -27.44
CA ALA A 173 -6.30 -15.14 -26.35
C ALA A 173 -7.52 -15.96 -25.86
N GLU A 174 -7.28 -17.03 -25.14
CA GLU A 174 -8.33 -17.88 -24.57
C GLU A 174 -8.75 -17.41 -23.17
N LEU A 175 -7.81 -16.83 -22.42
CA LEU A 175 -8.02 -16.29 -21.09
C LEU A 175 -7.07 -15.11 -20.86
N ILE A 176 -7.24 -14.46 -19.71
CA ILE A 176 -6.41 -13.29 -19.36
C ILE A 176 -5.84 -13.39 -17.95
N VAL A 177 -4.75 -12.68 -17.72
CA VAL A 177 -4.32 -12.24 -16.38
C VAL A 177 -4.25 -10.73 -16.41
N ASP A 178 -5.06 -10.09 -15.57
CA ASP A 178 -5.13 -8.63 -15.50
C ASP A 178 -5.50 -8.17 -14.08
N ILE A 179 -5.48 -6.85 -13.88
CA ILE A 179 -5.89 -6.25 -12.60
C ILE A 179 -7.40 -6.04 -12.54
N THR A 180 -7.93 -6.20 -11.34
CA THR A 180 -9.30 -5.82 -11.05
C THR A 180 -9.42 -5.25 -9.62
N THR A 181 -10.37 -4.35 -9.42
CA THR A 181 -10.73 -3.86 -8.07
C THR A 181 -12.06 -4.46 -7.63
N THR A 182 -13.05 -4.48 -8.51
CA THR A 182 -14.42 -4.91 -8.20
C THR A 182 -14.92 -6.04 -9.11
N GLY A 183 -14.15 -6.42 -10.11
CA GLY A 183 -14.57 -7.38 -11.13
C GLY A 183 -15.54 -6.85 -12.17
N THR A 184 -16.04 -5.61 -12.05
CA THR A 184 -17.09 -5.06 -12.92
C THR A 184 -16.67 -5.04 -14.39
N THR A 185 -15.45 -4.61 -14.71
CA THR A 185 -14.93 -4.57 -16.08
C THR A 185 -14.81 -5.98 -16.67
N LEU A 186 -14.36 -6.95 -15.87
CA LEU A 186 -14.28 -8.34 -16.29
C LEU A 186 -15.66 -8.91 -16.60
N ALA A 187 -16.63 -8.69 -15.71
CA ALA A 187 -18.02 -9.14 -15.92
C ALA A 187 -18.67 -8.52 -17.17
N ALA A 188 -18.41 -7.23 -17.43
CA ALA A 188 -18.89 -6.53 -18.63
C ALA A 188 -18.30 -7.11 -19.94
N ASN A 189 -17.13 -7.77 -19.87
CA ASN A 189 -16.49 -8.48 -20.97
C ASN A 189 -16.75 -10.00 -20.94
N ALA A 190 -17.81 -10.44 -20.24
CA ALA A 190 -18.17 -11.84 -20.08
C ALA A 190 -17.03 -12.73 -19.53
N LEU A 191 -16.23 -12.19 -18.60
CA LEU A 191 -15.17 -12.89 -17.90
C LEU A 191 -15.53 -13.10 -16.44
N LYS A 192 -15.04 -14.21 -15.87
CA LYS A 192 -15.10 -14.51 -14.43
C LYS A 192 -13.69 -14.78 -13.89
N VAL A 193 -13.43 -14.35 -12.66
CA VAL A 193 -12.23 -14.74 -11.90
C VAL A 193 -12.47 -16.17 -11.38
N ILE A 194 -11.48 -17.04 -11.49
CA ILE A 194 -11.55 -18.38 -10.89
C ILE A 194 -11.25 -18.32 -9.39
N GLU A 195 -11.78 -19.25 -8.61
CA GLU A 195 -11.87 -19.16 -7.14
C GLU A 195 -10.49 -19.03 -6.46
N ASP A 196 -9.50 -19.77 -6.95
CA ASP A 196 -8.11 -19.74 -6.50
C ASP A 196 -7.17 -18.94 -7.45
N GLY A 197 -7.75 -18.15 -8.37
CA GLY A 197 -7.02 -17.44 -9.40
C GLY A 197 -6.54 -16.03 -9.00
N VAL A 198 -6.53 -15.69 -7.70
CA VAL A 198 -5.97 -14.41 -7.24
C VAL A 198 -4.47 -14.55 -7.06
N ILE A 199 -3.70 -14.01 -8.00
CA ILE A 199 -2.23 -14.07 -8.01
C ILE A 199 -1.65 -13.16 -6.92
N LEU A 200 -2.18 -11.94 -6.81
CA LEU A 200 -1.68 -10.93 -5.87
C LEU A 200 -2.79 -9.95 -5.50
N ARG A 201 -3.00 -9.75 -4.20
CA ARG A 201 -3.79 -8.62 -3.70
C ARG A 201 -2.88 -7.42 -3.53
N SER A 202 -2.94 -6.50 -4.49
CA SER A 202 -2.07 -5.34 -4.58
C SER A 202 -2.76 -4.05 -4.11
N GLN A 203 -1.94 -3.13 -3.64
CA GLN A 203 -2.31 -1.74 -3.39
C GLN A 203 -1.10 -0.84 -3.59
N ALA A 204 -1.33 0.48 -3.58
CA ALA A 204 -0.24 1.43 -3.59
C ALA A 204 0.62 1.32 -2.31
N ASN A 205 1.93 1.42 -2.50
CA ASN A 205 2.92 1.38 -1.43
C ASN A 205 3.88 2.56 -1.55
N LEU A 206 4.38 3.03 -0.42
CA LEU A 206 5.58 3.83 -0.35
C LEU A 206 6.77 2.86 -0.36
N VAL A 207 7.63 3.01 -1.37
CA VAL A 207 8.74 2.09 -1.65
C VAL A 207 10.04 2.87 -1.68
N ALA A 208 11.11 2.31 -1.11
CA ALA A 208 12.45 2.88 -1.16
C ALA A 208 13.39 2.03 -2.01
N ALA A 209 14.23 2.67 -2.81
CA ALA A 209 15.28 2.02 -3.59
C ALA A 209 16.52 1.78 -2.74
N ARG A 210 17.03 0.53 -2.68
CA ARG A 210 18.29 0.22 -1.98
C ARG A 210 19.51 0.78 -2.71
N ALA A 211 19.48 0.78 -4.04
CA ALA A 211 20.60 1.20 -4.89
C ALA A 211 20.72 2.73 -5.07
N ALA A 212 19.80 3.52 -4.51
CA ALA A 212 19.89 4.97 -4.62
C ALA A 212 21.08 5.55 -3.83
N ALA A 213 21.56 6.72 -4.23
CA ALA A 213 22.69 7.40 -3.58
C ALA A 213 22.26 8.07 -2.26
N TRP A 214 22.07 7.30 -1.21
CA TRP A 214 21.62 7.73 0.10
C TRP A 214 22.66 8.59 0.83
N SER A 215 22.82 9.86 0.42
CA SER A 215 23.64 10.82 1.13
C SER A 215 23.06 11.14 2.52
N GLU A 216 23.87 11.75 3.40
CA GLU A 216 23.40 12.20 4.70
C GLU A 216 22.21 13.17 4.58
N THR A 217 22.28 14.10 3.64
CA THR A 217 21.18 15.04 3.34
C THR A 217 19.92 14.30 2.88
N ALA A 218 20.02 13.31 1.98
CA ALA A 218 18.89 12.53 1.52
C ALA A 218 18.27 11.70 2.66
N ARG A 219 19.09 11.11 3.53
CA ARG A 219 18.62 10.38 4.71
C ARG A 219 17.90 11.30 5.70
N ALA A 220 18.42 12.49 5.96
CA ALA A 220 17.78 13.47 6.84
C ALA A 220 16.42 13.93 6.30
N ALA A 221 16.32 14.23 5.00
CA ALA A 221 15.07 14.59 4.36
C ALA A 221 14.05 13.42 4.37
N ALA A 222 14.49 12.20 4.07
CA ALA A 222 13.65 11.01 4.13
C ALA A 222 13.12 10.77 5.56
N ARG A 223 13.97 10.93 6.57
CA ARG A 223 13.57 10.85 7.97
C ARG A 223 12.49 11.85 8.31
N ALA A 224 12.66 13.12 7.92
CA ALA A 224 11.68 14.17 8.18
C ALA A 224 10.32 13.89 7.51
N ILE A 225 10.31 13.33 6.29
CA ILE A 225 9.09 12.89 5.61
C ILE A 225 8.43 11.74 6.36
N LEU A 226 9.20 10.68 6.66
CA LEU A 226 8.69 9.48 7.32
C LEU A 226 8.24 9.74 8.76
N ASP A 227 8.86 10.68 9.47
CA ASP A 227 8.44 11.10 10.82
C ASP A 227 7.03 11.71 10.78
N ARG A 228 6.73 12.60 9.82
CA ARG A 228 5.41 13.21 9.68
C ARG A 228 4.35 12.17 9.25
N ILE A 229 4.70 11.28 8.32
CA ILE A 229 3.80 10.19 7.89
C ILE A 229 3.47 9.26 9.06
N ALA A 230 4.47 8.83 9.81
CA ALA A 230 4.29 7.96 10.98
C ALA A 230 3.47 8.64 12.08
N ALA A 231 3.76 9.91 12.38
CA ALA A 231 3.03 10.69 13.40
C ALA A 231 1.56 10.87 13.05
N GLN A 232 1.24 11.13 11.78
CA GLN A 232 -0.15 11.23 11.31
C GLN A 232 -0.87 9.88 11.32
N ALA A 233 -0.19 8.80 10.90
CA ALA A 233 -0.74 7.45 10.97
C ALA A 233 -1.06 7.04 12.41
N GLN A 234 -0.16 7.33 13.36
CA GLN A 234 -0.35 7.09 14.78
C GLN A 234 -1.55 7.89 15.33
N ALA A 235 -1.68 9.17 14.96
CA ALA A 235 -2.79 10.02 15.37
C ALA A 235 -4.15 9.50 14.88
N ARG A 236 -4.21 8.90 13.69
CA ARG A 236 -5.44 8.30 13.15
C ARG A 236 -5.85 7.02 13.85
N ALA A 237 -4.87 6.26 14.35
CA ALA A 237 -5.12 4.99 15.04
C ALA A 237 -5.79 5.19 16.40
N PHE A 238 -5.72 6.40 16.97
CA PHE A 238 -6.20 6.68 18.32
C PHE A 238 -7.03 7.96 18.41
N ARG A 239 -7.71 8.10 19.56
CA ARG A 239 -8.28 9.36 20.06
C ARG A 239 -7.67 9.62 21.41
N GLU A 240 -7.43 10.89 21.72
CA GLU A 240 -7.05 11.30 23.07
C GLU A 240 -8.31 11.31 23.95
N VAL A 241 -8.26 10.56 25.03
CA VAL A 241 -9.29 10.51 26.08
C VAL A 241 -8.70 11.11 27.34
N ARG A 242 -9.28 12.21 27.83
CA ARG A 242 -8.88 12.84 29.08
C ARG A 242 -9.97 12.64 30.12
N ALA A 243 -9.60 12.14 31.27
CA ALA A 243 -10.50 11.94 32.39
C ALA A 243 -10.00 12.71 33.61
N ARG A 244 -10.85 13.55 34.19
CA ARG A 244 -10.60 14.16 35.51
C ARG A 244 -10.97 13.17 36.59
N ILE A 245 -9.99 12.65 37.30
CA ILE A 245 -10.16 11.63 38.34
C ILE A 245 -9.23 11.90 39.50
N THR A 246 -9.76 11.80 40.72
CA THR A 246 -9.00 12.15 41.92
C THR A 246 -8.00 11.09 42.37
N SER A 247 -8.19 9.85 41.94
CA SER A 247 -7.25 8.76 42.20
C SER A 247 -7.21 7.83 40.98
N ALA A 248 -6.12 7.83 40.26
CA ALA A 248 -5.84 6.79 39.26
C ALA A 248 -4.54 6.11 39.68
N ASP A 249 -4.63 4.84 39.97
CA ASP A 249 -3.46 3.99 40.22
C ASP A 249 -3.04 3.22 38.97
N GLY A 250 -1.94 2.49 39.06
CA GLY A 250 -1.45 1.66 37.98
C GLY A 250 -2.45 0.56 37.54
N ALA A 251 -3.35 0.17 38.45
CA ALA A 251 -4.35 -0.86 38.17
C ALA A 251 -5.44 -0.33 37.19
N LEU A 252 -5.86 0.94 37.34
CA LEU A 252 -6.84 1.55 36.41
C LEU A 252 -6.31 1.62 34.98
N ALA A 253 -5.06 2.06 34.80
CA ALA A 253 -4.49 2.13 33.47
C ALA A 253 -4.19 0.74 32.88
N ALA A 254 -3.80 -0.23 33.69
CA ALA A 254 -3.64 -1.61 33.26
C ALA A 254 -4.98 -2.21 32.82
N ALA A 255 -6.04 -2.00 33.57
CA ALA A 255 -7.39 -2.44 33.19
C ALA A 255 -7.92 -1.73 31.93
N ALA A 256 -7.65 -0.42 31.77
CA ALA A 256 -7.97 0.32 30.56
C ALA A 256 -7.20 -0.22 29.34
N HIS A 257 -5.97 -0.60 29.51
CA HIS A 257 -5.17 -1.24 28.46
C HIS A 257 -5.71 -2.62 28.09
N GLU A 258 -5.93 -3.49 29.07
CA GLU A 258 -6.38 -4.86 28.86
C GLU A 258 -7.78 -4.93 28.18
N ARG A 259 -8.70 -4.09 28.62
CA ARG A 259 -10.10 -4.13 28.17
C ARG A 259 -10.35 -3.34 26.88
N PHE A 260 -9.62 -2.26 26.64
CA PHE A 260 -9.90 -1.28 25.59
C PHE A 260 -8.71 -0.97 24.70
N GLY A 261 -7.54 -1.58 24.92
CA GLY A 261 -6.31 -1.26 24.20
C GLY A 261 -5.81 0.17 24.43
N ALA A 262 -6.29 0.83 25.50
CA ALA A 262 -5.90 2.20 25.81
C ALA A 262 -4.46 2.24 26.36
N THR A 263 -3.71 3.29 26.02
CA THR A 263 -2.33 3.50 26.47
C THR A 263 -2.20 4.88 27.10
N ALA A 264 -1.29 5.04 28.06
CA ALA A 264 -0.99 6.31 28.73
C ALA A 264 0.35 6.89 28.21
N PRO A 265 0.39 7.58 27.07
CA PRO A 265 1.65 7.99 26.42
C PRO A 265 2.41 9.08 27.17
N LEU A 266 1.72 9.83 28.03
CA LEU A 266 2.29 10.94 28.82
C LEU A 266 2.48 10.58 30.30
N GLY A 267 2.37 9.30 30.66
CA GLY A 267 2.38 8.84 32.05
C GLY A 267 0.98 8.77 32.67
N MET A 268 0.91 8.48 33.98
CA MET A 268 -0.36 8.12 34.61
C MET A 268 -1.26 9.32 34.88
N LEU A 269 -0.89 10.18 35.81
CA LEU A 269 -1.68 11.33 36.23
C LEU A 269 -0.86 12.59 36.17
N SER A 270 -1.45 13.68 35.70
CA SER A 270 -0.90 15.01 35.91
C SER A 270 -1.12 15.47 37.35
N GLU A 271 -0.33 16.44 37.82
CA GLU A 271 -0.53 17.09 39.11
C GLU A 271 -1.92 17.68 39.28
N ALA A 272 -2.61 17.98 38.15
CA ALA A 272 -3.99 18.49 38.14
C ALA A 272 -5.07 17.38 38.21
N GLY A 273 -4.71 16.12 38.44
CA GLY A 273 -5.65 15.01 38.51
C GLY A 273 -6.27 14.66 37.17
N VAL A 274 -5.56 14.85 36.05
CA VAL A 274 -6.03 14.48 34.72
C VAL A 274 -5.26 13.26 34.22
N LEU A 275 -5.99 12.18 33.96
CA LEU A 275 -5.50 11.00 33.25
C LEU A 275 -5.67 11.23 31.75
N THR A 276 -4.57 11.09 30.99
CA THR A 276 -4.59 11.18 29.52
C THR A 276 -4.29 9.82 28.91
N LEU A 277 -5.22 9.32 28.11
CA LEU A 277 -5.12 8.02 27.43
C LEU A 277 -5.24 8.19 25.91
N HIS A 278 -4.56 7.36 25.15
CA HIS A 278 -4.83 7.14 23.74
C HIS A 278 -5.62 5.84 23.59
N CYS A 279 -6.78 5.91 22.96
CA CYS A 279 -7.71 4.80 22.82
C CYS A 279 -8.09 4.57 21.36
N PRO A 280 -8.17 3.32 20.88
CA PRO A 280 -8.74 3.01 19.58
C PRO A 280 -10.17 3.59 19.43
N PRO A 281 -10.53 4.12 18.23
CA PRO A 281 -11.82 4.80 18.05
C PRO A 281 -13.06 3.97 18.37
N ASP A 282 -13.02 2.67 18.13
CA ASP A 282 -14.10 1.71 18.37
C ASP A 282 -14.30 1.36 19.85
N ALA A 283 -13.29 1.58 20.69
CA ALA A 283 -13.33 1.30 22.12
C ALA A 283 -13.68 2.53 22.99
N ILE A 284 -13.85 3.72 22.40
CA ILE A 284 -14.02 4.99 23.13
C ILE A 284 -15.20 4.96 24.08
N GLN A 285 -16.38 4.48 23.64
CA GLN A 285 -17.59 4.49 24.47
C GLN A 285 -17.42 3.62 25.71
N GLY A 286 -16.92 2.40 25.54
CA GLY A 286 -16.65 1.49 26.65
C GLY A 286 -15.60 2.03 27.63
N LEU A 287 -14.54 2.67 27.13
CA LEU A 287 -13.55 3.31 27.98
C LEU A 287 -14.13 4.49 28.77
N ALA A 288 -14.98 5.32 28.13
CA ALA A 288 -15.58 6.46 28.80
C ALA A 288 -16.51 6.02 29.94
N ASP A 289 -17.32 4.99 29.73
CA ASP A 289 -18.20 4.43 30.77
C ASP A 289 -17.37 3.80 31.91
N PHE A 290 -16.34 3.03 31.59
CA PHE A 290 -15.41 2.47 32.58
C PHE A 290 -14.75 3.55 33.46
N LEU A 291 -14.26 4.65 32.84
CA LEU A 291 -13.65 5.74 33.60
C LEU A 291 -14.65 6.49 34.50
N ARG A 292 -15.91 6.65 34.07
CA ARG A 292 -16.96 7.24 34.86
C ARG A 292 -17.35 6.35 36.06
N GLU A 293 -17.44 5.04 35.86
CA GLU A 293 -17.65 4.06 36.95
C GLU A 293 -16.48 4.07 37.95
N ALA A 294 -15.26 4.33 37.49
CA ALA A 294 -14.09 4.51 38.34
C ALA A 294 -14.00 5.87 39.03
N GLY A 295 -15.05 6.73 38.91
CA GLY A 295 -15.14 8.01 39.59
C GLY A 295 -14.62 9.21 38.81
N ALA A 296 -14.49 9.13 37.49
CA ALA A 296 -14.15 10.29 36.69
C ALA A 296 -15.30 11.32 36.70
N GLU A 297 -15.00 12.55 37.09
CA GLU A 297 -15.96 13.67 37.10
C GLU A 297 -16.38 14.09 35.69
N ALA A 298 -15.42 14.02 34.74
CA ALA A 298 -15.61 14.32 33.33
C ALA A 298 -14.67 13.48 32.49
N VAL A 299 -15.16 13.05 31.32
CA VAL A 299 -14.38 12.39 30.30
C VAL A 299 -14.53 13.17 28.98
N THR A 300 -13.42 13.61 28.40
CA THR A 300 -13.42 14.32 27.12
C THR A 300 -12.66 13.52 26.08
N VAL A 301 -13.07 13.60 24.83
CA VAL A 301 -12.45 12.89 23.71
C VAL A 301 -12.10 13.90 22.61
N ALA A 302 -10.87 13.84 22.12
CA ALA A 302 -10.37 14.70 21.05
C ALA A 302 -9.69 13.89 19.93
N GLY A 303 -9.79 14.39 18.72
CA GLY A 303 -8.95 13.94 17.61
C GLY A 303 -7.52 14.47 17.78
N LEU A 304 -6.57 13.70 17.31
CA LEU A 304 -5.16 14.10 17.24
C LEU A 304 -4.78 14.32 15.77
N ASP A 305 -4.02 15.36 15.51
CA ASP A 305 -3.45 15.60 14.17
C ASP A 305 -2.16 14.81 13.97
N TYR A 306 -1.30 14.80 14.98
CA TYR A 306 -0.02 14.09 14.99
C TYR A 306 0.31 13.52 16.36
N VAL A 307 0.96 12.36 16.37
CA VAL A 307 1.58 11.76 17.56
C VAL A 307 3.01 11.39 17.21
N PHE A 308 3.97 12.25 17.55
CA PHE A 308 5.39 12.00 17.36
C PHE A 308 5.92 11.12 18.48
N THR A 309 6.52 10.00 18.12
CA THR A 309 7.17 9.07 19.06
C THR A 309 8.68 9.12 18.92
N ARG A 310 9.42 8.73 19.97
CA ARG A 310 10.88 8.68 19.94
C ARG A 310 11.42 7.77 18.84
N GLN A 311 10.72 6.67 18.55
CA GLN A 311 11.09 5.71 17.52
C GLN A 311 10.11 5.82 16.36
N ASN A 312 10.65 5.98 15.15
CA ASN A 312 9.88 5.96 13.93
C ASN A 312 10.05 4.60 13.24
N ALA A 313 8.98 3.80 13.27
CA ALA A 313 9.01 2.45 12.70
C ALA A 313 9.25 2.47 11.17
N LEU A 314 8.75 3.50 10.44
CA LEU A 314 8.95 3.61 9.00
C LEU A 314 10.42 3.91 8.66
N TYR A 315 11.03 4.84 9.41
CA TYR A 315 12.44 5.16 9.22
C TYR A 315 13.34 4.01 9.65
N ALA A 316 13.03 3.33 10.76
CA ALA A 316 13.74 2.12 11.16
C ALA A 316 13.67 1.01 10.11
N ARG A 317 12.51 0.83 9.45
CA ARG A 317 12.35 -0.11 8.33
C ARG A 317 13.23 0.28 7.13
N LEU A 318 13.28 1.59 6.80
CA LEU A 318 14.18 2.09 5.77
C LEU A 318 15.64 1.77 6.08
N GLU A 319 16.12 2.15 7.25
CA GLU A 319 17.52 1.94 7.65
C GLU A 319 17.89 0.44 7.67
N ALA A 320 17.05 -0.40 8.27
CA ALA A 320 17.25 -1.85 8.25
C ALA A 320 17.31 -2.39 6.81
N GLY A 321 16.43 -1.88 5.95
CA GLY A 321 16.41 -2.25 4.55
C GLY A 321 17.64 -1.78 3.77
N LEU A 322 18.26 -0.67 4.11
CA LEU A 322 19.46 -0.16 3.46
C LEU A 322 20.77 -0.80 3.98
N ALA A 323 20.74 -1.40 5.17
CA ALA A 323 21.90 -2.03 5.78
C ALA A 323 22.12 -3.50 5.33
N GLY A 324 21.10 -4.15 4.82
CA GLY A 324 21.14 -5.53 4.30
C GLY A 324 21.18 -5.56 2.79
#